data_c46a190611870699084f354060f60f0c
#
_entry.id   c46a190611870699084f354060f60f0c
#
_cell.length_a   1.000
_cell.length_b   1.000
_cell.length_c   1.000
_cell.angle_alpha   90.00
_cell.angle_beta   90.00
_cell.angle_gamma   90.00
#
_symmetry.space_group_name_H-M   'P 1'
#
loop_
_entity.id
_entity.type
_entity.pdbx_description
1 polymer ?
#
loop_
_entity_poly.entity_id
_entity_poly.type
_entity_poly.pdbx_seq_one_letter_code
_entity_poly.pdbx_strand_id
1 'polypeptide(L)'
;MTQPATNSKVSNSNTNLDFDAIVIGAGVAGLYQLYKLRNIGMRVRVFEAGTGVGGTWYWNRYPGARFDSESYSYGYSFSQELLDEWDWSEHFASQPEILSYLQHVAAKFDLLKDIQFSSEVQSAIYSDDTRSWEIRLQDGSHFRSRFLITGIGLLSQPTLPKIPGIDSFKGQSFHTSRWPHEPVSYSGKRVAVIGTGATGVQTIQEVCKDVGHLTVFQRRPNWCAPLHNAKIEPDEMREIRANYEEIFETCNQTAAGFLHTADPRSTFGVSEEERYEFWENLYASKGFGIWQGNFKDIPTNPKANEAMSEFVANKIRQRVDDPKTAENLIPKDHGFGTRRVPLETKYYESYNRENVELIDISETPIEKITPDGIVTADREFEFDLIIYATGFDAILGSYNKIDIVGVNGRRLKEQWNEELSTFLGIQINNFPNLFMILGPHALLGNNPRSIEFNVEWISDLIEHMAAQNLTRAEATAKAVASWYKHVLEQGEGLLANQIDSWMTGVNNNLDGREKRILARYSGTQSSFRKRCNQVVASGYTELNLM
;
A
#
# COMPACT_ATOMS: atom_id res chain seq x y z
N MET A 1 -14.53 -39.85 -7.55
CA MET A 1 -14.57 -39.64 -9.02
C MET A 1 -15.75 -38.73 -9.30
N THR A 2 -15.56 -37.44 -9.31
CA THR A 2 -16.54 -36.42 -9.69
C THR A 2 -16.13 -35.88 -11.05
N GLN A 3 -17.03 -35.97 -12.02
CA GLN A 3 -16.81 -35.50 -13.39
C GLN A 3 -16.58 -33.98 -13.44
N PRO A 4 -15.76 -33.46 -14.36
CA PRO A 4 -15.58 -32.02 -14.53
C PRO A 4 -16.87 -31.43 -15.13
N ALA A 5 -17.30 -30.30 -14.58
CA ALA A 5 -18.42 -29.51 -15.03
C ALA A 5 -18.21 -29.02 -16.47
N THR A 6 -19.23 -29.19 -17.29
CA THR A 6 -19.26 -28.79 -18.70
C THR A 6 -19.14 -27.27 -18.83
N ASN A 7 -18.14 -26.82 -19.58
CA ASN A 7 -17.95 -25.44 -20.03
C ASN A 7 -19.22 -24.91 -20.75
N SER A 8 -20.02 -24.09 -20.10
CA SER A 8 -21.00 -23.24 -20.74
C SER A 8 -20.31 -22.06 -21.40
N LYS A 9 -20.12 -22.08 -22.71
CA LYS A 9 -19.67 -20.95 -23.50
C LYS A 9 -20.65 -19.81 -23.33
N VAL A 10 -20.18 -18.69 -22.78
CA VAL A 10 -20.90 -17.41 -22.70
C VAL A 10 -21.26 -16.98 -24.11
N SER A 11 -22.56 -16.96 -24.46
CA SER A 11 -23.04 -16.54 -25.78
C SER A 11 -22.93 -15.02 -25.91
N ASN A 12 -22.16 -14.57 -26.90
CA ASN A 12 -21.97 -13.15 -27.27
C ASN A 12 -23.29 -12.53 -27.75
N SER A 13 -23.86 -11.63 -26.97
CA SER A 13 -24.74 -10.59 -27.49
C SER A 13 -23.87 -9.55 -28.25
N ASN A 14 -24.35 -9.13 -29.41
CA ASN A 14 -23.70 -8.33 -30.46
C ASN A 14 -23.22 -6.92 -29.98
N THR A 15 -22.26 -6.85 -29.06
CA THR A 15 -21.49 -5.65 -28.75
C THR A 15 -20.06 -5.87 -29.23
N ASN A 16 -19.55 -4.97 -30.05
CA ASN A 16 -18.18 -5.05 -30.59
C ASN A 16 -17.17 -4.74 -29.47
N LEU A 17 -17.00 -5.69 -28.51
CA LEU A 17 -16.06 -5.58 -27.40
C LEU A 17 -14.73 -6.23 -27.78
N ASP A 18 -13.62 -5.53 -27.53
CA ASP A 18 -12.27 -6.07 -27.72
C ASP A 18 -11.98 -7.13 -26.66
N PHE A 19 -12.39 -6.86 -25.42
CA PHE A 19 -12.21 -7.74 -24.25
C PHE A 19 -13.49 -7.81 -23.42
N ASP A 20 -13.64 -8.88 -22.65
CA ASP A 20 -14.73 -9.01 -21.69
C ASP A 20 -14.42 -8.18 -20.43
N ALA A 21 -13.13 -8.12 -20.05
CA ALA A 21 -12.64 -7.27 -18.97
C ALA A 21 -11.30 -6.63 -19.31
N ILE A 22 -11.12 -5.39 -18.86
CA ILE A 22 -9.83 -4.70 -18.84
C ILE A 22 -9.44 -4.44 -17.39
N VAL A 23 -8.19 -4.79 -17.05
CA VAL A 23 -7.57 -4.55 -15.74
C VAL A 23 -6.49 -3.49 -15.90
N ILE A 24 -6.47 -2.49 -15.01
CA ILE A 24 -5.43 -1.46 -15.00
C ILE A 24 -4.42 -1.78 -13.91
N GLY A 25 -3.15 -1.98 -14.31
CA GLY A 25 -2.00 -2.28 -13.44
C GLY A 25 -1.65 -3.75 -13.37
N ALA A 26 -0.36 -4.08 -13.49
CA ALA A 26 0.21 -5.44 -13.44
C ALA A 26 1.04 -5.68 -12.15
N GLY A 27 0.57 -5.13 -11.04
CA GLY A 27 1.06 -5.45 -9.69
C GLY A 27 0.40 -6.71 -9.12
N VAL A 28 0.54 -6.91 -7.79
CA VAL A 28 -0.08 -8.04 -7.07
C VAL A 28 -1.57 -8.17 -7.37
N ALA A 29 -2.31 -7.07 -7.42
CA ALA A 29 -3.74 -7.07 -7.70
C ALA A 29 -4.06 -7.52 -9.14
N GLY A 30 -3.39 -6.90 -10.13
CA GLY A 30 -3.70 -7.16 -11.54
C GLY A 30 -3.27 -8.54 -12.01
N LEU A 31 -2.15 -9.07 -11.52
CA LEU A 31 -1.71 -10.43 -11.84
C LEU A 31 -2.73 -11.47 -11.36
N TYR A 32 -3.21 -11.35 -10.12
CA TYR A 32 -4.18 -12.30 -9.60
C TYR A 32 -5.55 -12.14 -10.25
N GLN A 33 -5.99 -10.90 -10.50
CA GLN A 33 -7.26 -10.66 -11.19
C GLN A 33 -7.24 -11.22 -12.63
N LEU A 34 -6.14 -11.04 -13.36
CA LEU A 34 -5.97 -11.63 -14.69
C LEU A 34 -6.06 -13.17 -14.63
N TYR A 35 -5.34 -13.80 -13.68
CA TYR A 35 -5.38 -15.24 -13.47
C TYR A 35 -6.81 -15.74 -13.23
N LYS A 36 -7.53 -15.11 -12.30
CA LYS A 36 -8.91 -15.53 -11.95
C LYS A 36 -9.87 -15.40 -13.13
N LEU A 37 -9.87 -14.25 -13.81
CA LEU A 37 -10.80 -14.02 -14.93
C LEU A 37 -10.52 -14.93 -16.13
N ARG A 38 -9.24 -15.22 -16.40
CA ARG A 38 -8.90 -16.21 -17.45
C ARG A 38 -9.40 -17.60 -17.12
N ASN A 39 -9.31 -18.01 -15.85
CA ASN A 39 -9.75 -19.33 -15.43
C ASN A 39 -11.27 -19.53 -15.57
N ILE A 40 -12.04 -18.44 -15.51
CA ILE A 40 -13.50 -18.47 -15.81
C ILE A 40 -13.82 -18.24 -17.29
N GLY A 41 -12.81 -18.26 -18.16
CA GLY A 41 -12.97 -18.23 -19.62
C GLY A 41 -13.14 -16.85 -20.25
N MET A 42 -12.84 -15.76 -19.53
CA MET A 42 -12.96 -14.40 -20.06
C MET A 42 -11.76 -14.01 -20.93
N ARG A 43 -12.01 -13.18 -21.96
CA ARG A 43 -10.96 -12.46 -22.70
C ARG A 43 -10.57 -11.23 -21.90
N VAL A 44 -9.36 -11.22 -21.35
CA VAL A 44 -8.87 -10.17 -20.47
C VAL A 44 -7.66 -9.49 -21.06
N ARG A 45 -7.54 -8.18 -20.89
CA ARG A 45 -6.33 -7.41 -21.15
C ARG A 45 -5.94 -6.63 -19.91
N VAL A 46 -4.66 -6.68 -19.55
CA VAL A 46 -4.08 -5.82 -18.52
C VAL A 46 -3.27 -4.73 -19.20
N PHE A 47 -3.50 -3.47 -18.82
CA PHE A 47 -2.67 -2.33 -19.20
C PHE A 47 -1.77 -1.94 -18.03
N GLU A 48 -0.45 -1.93 -18.27
CA GLU A 48 0.58 -1.56 -17.30
C GLU A 48 1.41 -0.39 -17.83
N ALA A 49 1.53 0.66 -17.02
CA ALA A 49 2.31 1.85 -17.38
C ALA A 49 3.81 1.58 -17.42
N GLY A 50 4.31 0.64 -16.61
CA GLY A 50 5.71 0.21 -16.61
C GLY A 50 6.07 -0.73 -17.75
N THR A 51 7.35 -1.07 -17.85
CA THR A 51 7.87 -2.03 -18.86
C THR A 51 7.92 -3.47 -18.33
N GLY A 52 7.42 -3.71 -17.11
CA GLY A 52 7.41 -5.04 -16.50
C GLY A 52 6.36 -5.15 -15.39
N VAL A 53 6.12 -6.39 -14.96
CA VAL A 53 5.22 -6.70 -13.85
C VAL A 53 5.83 -6.35 -12.51
N GLY A 54 4.98 -6.22 -11.48
CA GLY A 54 5.44 -6.08 -10.10
C GLY A 54 4.83 -4.90 -9.33
N GLY A 55 4.24 -3.92 -10.04
CA GLY A 55 3.58 -2.76 -9.42
C GLY A 55 4.49 -2.03 -8.42
N THR A 56 4.14 -2.04 -7.13
CA THR A 56 4.95 -1.42 -6.07
C THR A 56 6.41 -1.87 -6.14
N TRP A 57 6.69 -3.13 -6.39
CA TRP A 57 8.04 -3.72 -6.40
C TRP A 57 8.78 -3.52 -7.72
N TYR A 58 8.09 -3.19 -8.78
CA TYR A 58 8.65 -2.69 -10.02
C TYR A 58 9.12 -1.23 -9.88
N TRP A 59 8.32 -0.37 -9.22
CA TRP A 59 8.60 1.05 -9.14
C TRP A 59 9.51 1.44 -7.96
N ASN A 60 9.36 0.82 -6.78
CA ASN A 60 10.09 1.17 -5.55
C ASN A 60 11.33 0.28 -5.38
N ARG A 61 12.39 0.61 -6.11
CA ARG A 61 13.67 -0.11 -6.11
C ARG A 61 14.82 0.65 -5.45
N TYR A 62 14.48 1.64 -4.61
CA TYR A 62 15.46 2.43 -3.86
C TYR A 62 16.27 1.54 -2.91
N PRO A 63 17.51 1.97 -2.50
CA PRO A 63 18.33 1.21 -1.57
C PRO A 63 17.59 0.89 -0.27
N GLY A 64 17.61 -0.39 0.15
CA GLY A 64 16.95 -0.85 1.36
C GLY A 64 15.45 -1.15 1.22
N ALA A 65 14.85 -1.00 0.05
CA ALA A 65 13.44 -1.30 -0.16
C ALA A 65 13.10 -2.75 0.18
N ARG A 66 12.15 -2.95 1.10
CA ARG A 66 11.63 -4.26 1.55
C ARG A 66 10.23 -4.11 2.15
N PHE A 67 9.52 -5.20 2.32
CA PHE A 67 8.30 -5.18 3.11
C PHE A 67 8.60 -5.45 4.60
N ASP A 68 7.64 -5.12 5.45
CA ASP A 68 7.76 -5.22 6.91
C ASP A 68 6.82 -6.32 7.48
N SER A 69 6.06 -7.03 6.64
CA SER A 69 5.34 -8.25 6.99
C SER A 69 6.18 -9.47 6.65
N GLU A 70 5.89 -10.59 7.27
CA GLU A 70 6.59 -11.83 7.01
C GLU A 70 6.44 -12.28 5.56
N SER A 71 7.53 -12.66 4.90
CA SER A 71 7.59 -13.05 3.49
C SER A 71 6.55 -14.11 3.13
N TYR A 72 6.45 -15.13 3.96
CA TYR A 72 5.55 -16.26 3.75
C TYR A 72 4.07 -15.92 3.97
N SER A 73 3.74 -14.82 4.64
CA SER A 73 2.38 -14.30 4.74
C SER A 73 2.04 -13.32 3.60
N TYR A 74 3.06 -12.81 2.91
CA TYR A 74 2.91 -11.83 1.82
C TYR A 74 2.70 -12.48 0.45
N GLY A 75 3.24 -13.69 0.21
CA GLY A 75 3.06 -14.44 -1.02
C GLY A 75 1.58 -14.77 -1.31
N TYR A 76 1.26 -15.13 -2.54
CA TYR A 76 -0.08 -15.60 -2.89
C TYR A 76 -0.42 -16.93 -2.23
N SER A 77 -1.69 -17.14 -1.88
CA SER A 77 -2.19 -18.38 -1.28
C SER A 77 -2.98 -19.27 -2.25
N PHE A 78 -3.25 -18.79 -3.45
CA PHE A 78 -4.21 -19.43 -4.37
C PHE A 78 -3.71 -20.71 -5.07
N SER A 79 -2.43 -21.02 -4.99
CA SER A 79 -1.83 -22.17 -5.67
C SER A 79 -0.85 -22.91 -4.78
N GLN A 80 -1.15 -24.17 -4.47
CA GLN A 80 -0.26 -25.02 -3.70
C GLN A 80 1.07 -25.25 -4.41
N GLU A 81 1.07 -25.46 -5.73
CA GLU A 81 2.32 -25.59 -6.51
C GLU A 81 3.23 -24.39 -6.35
N LEU A 82 2.67 -23.15 -6.35
CA LEU A 82 3.44 -21.93 -6.15
C LEU A 82 4.06 -21.89 -4.75
N LEU A 83 3.29 -22.29 -3.73
CA LEU A 83 3.77 -22.37 -2.34
C LEU A 83 4.88 -23.43 -2.16
N ASP A 84 4.79 -24.52 -2.90
CA ASP A 84 5.77 -25.62 -2.85
C ASP A 84 7.08 -25.30 -3.58
N GLU A 85 7.02 -24.47 -4.64
CA GLU A 85 8.16 -24.14 -5.48
C GLU A 85 8.99 -22.96 -4.98
N TRP A 86 8.38 -22.01 -4.25
CA TRP A 86 9.06 -20.78 -3.87
C TRP A 86 9.60 -20.84 -2.44
N ASP A 87 10.91 -20.65 -2.34
CA ASP A 87 11.61 -20.52 -1.05
C ASP A 87 11.95 -19.05 -0.80
N TRP A 88 11.43 -18.50 0.28
CA TRP A 88 11.82 -17.17 0.74
C TRP A 88 13.17 -17.23 1.44
N SER A 89 14.08 -16.33 1.07
CA SER A 89 15.45 -16.29 1.62
C SER A 89 15.52 -15.61 2.99
N GLU A 90 14.59 -14.70 3.28
CA GLU A 90 14.54 -13.92 4.53
C GLU A 90 13.12 -13.81 5.05
N HIS A 91 12.99 -13.62 6.38
CA HIS A 91 11.67 -13.39 7.00
C HIS A 91 10.98 -12.15 6.43
N PHE A 92 11.74 -11.13 6.05
CA PHE A 92 11.25 -9.90 5.44
C PHE A 92 12.05 -9.62 4.18
N ALA A 93 11.58 -10.16 3.06
CA ALA A 93 12.29 -10.16 1.80
C ALA A 93 12.55 -8.75 1.25
N SER A 94 13.67 -8.61 0.56
CA SER A 94 14.04 -7.39 -0.13
C SER A 94 13.29 -7.22 -1.45
N GLN A 95 13.26 -6.00 -1.97
CA GLN A 95 12.59 -5.66 -3.23
C GLN A 95 13.00 -6.56 -4.41
N PRO A 96 14.28 -6.89 -4.64
CA PRO A 96 14.65 -7.76 -5.77
C PRO A 96 14.03 -9.16 -5.69
N GLU A 97 13.96 -9.74 -4.49
CA GLU A 97 13.37 -11.07 -4.29
C GLU A 97 11.86 -11.04 -4.52
N ILE A 98 11.17 -10.02 -4.00
CA ILE A 98 9.73 -9.87 -4.18
C ILE A 98 9.38 -9.64 -5.67
N LEU A 99 10.19 -8.83 -6.38
CA LEU A 99 10.01 -8.62 -7.80
C LEU A 99 10.22 -9.93 -8.57
N SER A 100 11.26 -10.70 -8.24
CA SER A 100 11.53 -12.01 -8.83
C SER A 100 10.38 -12.98 -8.59
N TYR A 101 9.80 -12.99 -7.39
CA TYR A 101 8.60 -13.78 -7.08
C TYR A 101 7.42 -13.43 -7.99
N LEU A 102 7.11 -12.14 -8.16
CA LEU A 102 6.00 -11.71 -9.01
C LEU A 102 6.26 -12.00 -10.50
N GLN A 103 7.50 -11.90 -10.95
CA GLN A 103 7.91 -12.31 -12.30
C GLN A 103 7.77 -13.82 -12.49
N HIS A 104 8.14 -14.63 -11.49
CA HIS A 104 7.94 -16.06 -11.50
C HIS A 104 6.46 -16.42 -11.60
N VAL A 105 5.60 -15.79 -10.80
CA VAL A 105 4.13 -15.96 -10.88
C VAL A 105 3.60 -15.64 -12.28
N ALA A 106 4.01 -14.50 -12.85
CA ALA A 106 3.55 -14.10 -14.17
C ALA A 106 3.99 -15.09 -15.28
N ALA A 107 5.19 -15.63 -15.19
CA ALA A 107 5.72 -16.64 -16.12
C ALA A 107 5.04 -18.01 -15.92
N LYS A 108 4.96 -18.49 -14.66
CA LYS A 108 4.36 -19.80 -14.31
C LYS A 108 2.94 -19.94 -14.85
N PHE A 109 2.13 -18.90 -14.69
CA PHE A 109 0.73 -18.94 -15.12
C PHE A 109 0.51 -18.34 -16.52
N ASP A 110 1.59 -18.12 -17.31
CA ASP A 110 1.52 -17.60 -18.68
C ASP A 110 0.68 -16.31 -18.78
N LEU A 111 0.86 -15.38 -17.82
CA LEU A 111 0.07 -14.15 -17.75
C LEU A 111 0.60 -13.06 -18.68
N LEU A 112 1.89 -13.09 -19.00
CA LEU A 112 2.58 -12.02 -19.76
C LEU A 112 1.95 -11.74 -21.12
N LYS A 113 1.40 -12.75 -21.79
CA LYS A 113 0.77 -12.62 -23.12
C LYS A 113 -0.47 -11.73 -23.13
N ASP A 114 -1.14 -11.60 -21.98
CA ASP A 114 -2.36 -10.81 -21.85
C ASP A 114 -2.10 -9.46 -21.14
N ILE A 115 -0.82 -9.11 -20.91
CA ILE A 115 -0.38 -7.82 -20.35
C ILE A 115 0.25 -6.97 -21.47
N GLN A 116 -0.25 -5.75 -21.63
CA GLN A 116 0.35 -4.76 -22.51
C GLN A 116 1.10 -3.74 -21.63
N PHE A 117 2.43 -3.75 -21.77
CA PHE A 117 3.34 -2.85 -21.05
C PHE A 117 3.45 -1.49 -21.74
N SER A 118 4.05 -0.51 -21.06
CA SER A 118 4.22 0.88 -21.53
C SER A 118 2.89 1.48 -22.00
N SER A 119 1.80 1.15 -21.29
CA SER A 119 0.43 1.43 -21.68
C SER A 119 -0.31 2.14 -20.53
N GLU A 120 -0.02 3.43 -20.37
CA GLU A 120 -0.68 4.26 -19.37
C GLU A 120 -2.10 4.59 -19.81
N VAL A 121 -3.08 4.27 -18.93
CA VAL A 121 -4.49 4.60 -19.16
C VAL A 121 -4.73 6.06 -18.84
N GLN A 122 -5.23 6.82 -19.81
CA GLN A 122 -5.56 8.23 -19.67
C GLN A 122 -7.01 8.46 -19.25
N SER A 123 -7.94 7.70 -19.86
CA SER A 123 -9.37 7.83 -19.54
C SER A 123 -10.12 6.51 -19.67
N ALA A 124 -11.26 6.44 -18.98
CA ALA A 124 -12.22 5.36 -19.07
C ALA A 124 -13.63 5.94 -19.02
N ILE A 125 -14.40 5.75 -20.08
CA ILE A 125 -15.73 6.37 -20.25
C ILE A 125 -16.78 5.26 -20.41
N TYR A 126 -17.77 5.24 -19.53
CA TYR A 126 -18.89 4.30 -19.59
C TYR A 126 -19.96 4.76 -20.57
N SER A 127 -20.50 3.83 -21.36
CA SER A 127 -21.65 4.04 -22.22
C SER A 127 -22.80 3.15 -21.78
N ASP A 128 -23.96 3.76 -21.44
CA ASP A 128 -25.17 3.03 -21.11
C ASP A 128 -25.75 2.28 -22.31
N ASP A 129 -25.64 2.85 -23.52
CA ASP A 129 -26.18 2.25 -24.76
C ASP A 129 -25.55 0.88 -25.05
N THR A 130 -24.24 0.78 -24.83
CA THR A 130 -23.48 -0.45 -25.07
C THR A 130 -23.21 -1.25 -23.80
N ARG A 131 -23.50 -0.69 -22.62
CA ARG A 131 -23.16 -1.20 -21.29
C ARG A 131 -21.71 -1.62 -21.21
N SER A 132 -20.80 -0.74 -21.68
CA SER A 132 -19.36 -1.02 -21.77
C SER A 132 -18.54 0.22 -21.48
N TRP A 133 -17.30 -0.02 -21.13
CA TRP A 133 -16.28 0.99 -20.95
C TRP A 133 -15.49 1.18 -22.23
N GLU A 134 -15.20 2.41 -22.63
CA GLU A 134 -14.18 2.78 -23.60
C GLU A 134 -12.96 3.29 -22.84
N ILE A 135 -11.84 2.59 -22.99
CA ILE A 135 -10.57 2.88 -22.33
C ILE A 135 -9.62 3.48 -23.37
N ARG A 136 -9.06 4.66 -23.06
CA ARG A 136 -8.07 5.33 -23.91
C ARG A 136 -6.71 5.31 -23.24
N LEU A 137 -5.69 4.92 -23.98
CA LEU A 137 -4.30 4.97 -23.57
C LEU A 137 -3.65 6.31 -23.94
N GLN A 138 -2.50 6.60 -23.33
CA GLN A 138 -1.75 7.84 -23.57
C GLN A 138 -1.26 7.97 -25.04
N ASP A 139 -1.00 6.86 -25.72
CA ASP A 139 -0.60 6.83 -27.13
C ASP A 139 -1.76 7.07 -28.13
N GLY A 140 -3.00 7.26 -27.59
CA GLY A 140 -4.20 7.49 -28.36
C GLY A 140 -4.97 6.23 -28.78
N SER A 141 -4.44 5.02 -28.54
CA SER A 141 -5.18 3.79 -28.76
C SER A 141 -6.35 3.66 -27.78
N HIS A 142 -7.42 2.99 -28.23
CA HIS A 142 -8.63 2.80 -27.43
C HIS A 142 -9.16 1.38 -27.57
N PHE A 143 -9.78 0.92 -26.49
CA PHE A 143 -10.30 -0.45 -26.37
C PHE A 143 -11.64 -0.44 -25.63
N ARG A 144 -12.47 -1.43 -25.89
CA ARG A 144 -13.78 -1.59 -25.24
C ARG A 144 -13.87 -2.87 -24.46
N SER A 145 -14.40 -2.77 -23.24
CA SER A 145 -14.71 -3.94 -22.39
C SER A 145 -16.01 -3.76 -21.62
N ARG A 146 -16.62 -4.87 -21.22
CA ARG A 146 -17.77 -4.83 -20.34
C ARG A 146 -17.41 -4.43 -18.92
N PHE A 147 -16.33 -4.97 -18.41
CA PHE A 147 -15.84 -4.73 -17.05
C PHE A 147 -14.55 -3.96 -17.06
N LEU A 148 -14.45 -2.99 -16.15
CA LEU A 148 -13.23 -2.25 -15.85
C LEU A 148 -12.82 -2.53 -14.41
N ILE A 149 -11.59 -3.01 -14.20
CA ILE A 149 -11.09 -3.36 -12.88
C ILE A 149 -9.81 -2.58 -12.62
N THR A 150 -9.76 -1.83 -11.52
CA THR A 150 -8.59 -1.03 -11.17
C THR A 150 -7.74 -1.75 -10.13
N GLY A 151 -6.53 -2.16 -10.53
CA GLY A 151 -5.45 -2.67 -9.68
C GLY A 151 -4.30 -1.66 -9.57
N ILE A 152 -4.61 -0.36 -9.46
CA ILE A 152 -3.68 0.77 -9.67
C ILE A 152 -2.83 1.12 -8.44
N GLY A 153 -3.03 0.41 -7.32
CA GLY A 153 -2.26 0.58 -6.09
C GLY A 153 -2.59 1.85 -5.30
N LEU A 154 -2.28 1.81 -4.00
CA LEU A 154 -2.60 2.88 -3.04
C LEU A 154 -1.53 3.97 -2.98
N LEU A 155 -0.26 3.63 -3.30
CA LEU A 155 0.92 4.47 -3.17
C LEU A 155 1.70 4.47 -4.49
N SER A 156 1.03 4.82 -5.60
CA SER A 156 1.62 4.79 -6.96
C SER A 156 2.00 6.18 -7.46
N GLN A 157 1.40 7.25 -6.92
CA GLN A 157 1.68 8.61 -7.33
C GLN A 157 2.62 9.30 -6.34
N PRO A 158 3.90 9.52 -6.71
CA PRO A 158 4.84 10.24 -5.87
C PRO A 158 4.46 11.71 -5.73
N THR A 159 4.86 12.32 -4.62
CA THR A 159 4.74 13.76 -4.42
C THR A 159 6.09 14.40 -4.16
N LEU A 160 6.40 15.44 -4.91
CA LEU A 160 7.55 16.29 -4.65
C LEU A 160 7.16 17.48 -3.76
N PRO A 161 8.06 17.97 -2.90
CA PRO A 161 7.80 19.14 -2.09
C PRO A 161 7.78 20.40 -2.96
N LYS A 162 7.01 21.39 -2.55
CA LYS A 162 6.94 22.70 -3.23
C LYS A 162 8.10 23.59 -2.80
N ILE A 163 9.32 23.21 -3.16
CA ILE A 163 10.54 23.96 -2.85
C ILE A 163 10.94 24.76 -4.09
N PRO A 164 11.15 26.10 -3.96
CA PRO A 164 11.64 26.92 -5.06
C PRO A 164 12.95 26.37 -5.64
N GLY A 165 13.05 26.33 -6.96
CA GLY A 165 14.25 25.86 -7.65
C GLY A 165 14.46 24.34 -7.68
N ILE A 166 13.44 23.52 -7.35
CA ILE A 166 13.55 22.06 -7.31
C ILE A 166 14.09 21.45 -8.61
N ASP A 167 13.78 22.06 -9.77
CA ASP A 167 14.24 21.63 -11.09
C ASP A 167 15.61 22.24 -11.49
N SER A 168 16.22 23.07 -10.66
CA SER A 168 17.48 23.77 -10.97
C SER A 168 18.74 22.95 -10.64
N PHE A 169 18.61 21.90 -9.85
CA PHE A 169 19.73 21.08 -9.39
C PHE A 169 20.40 20.36 -10.57
N LYS A 170 21.73 20.53 -10.69
CA LYS A 170 22.52 19.94 -11.78
C LYS A 170 23.02 18.53 -11.49
N GLY A 171 23.08 18.14 -10.22
CA GLY A 171 23.40 16.78 -9.80
C GLY A 171 22.25 15.81 -10.09
N GLN A 172 22.41 14.56 -9.69
CA GLN A 172 21.35 13.56 -9.81
C GLN A 172 20.27 13.79 -8.73
N SER A 173 19.01 13.66 -9.11
CA SER A 173 17.92 13.68 -8.12
C SER A 173 16.86 12.65 -8.45
N PHE A 174 16.39 11.91 -7.42
CA PHE A 174 15.41 10.84 -7.59
C PHE A 174 14.38 10.85 -6.47
N HIS A 175 13.12 10.63 -6.83
CA HIS A 175 12.13 10.22 -5.85
C HIS A 175 12.28 8.71 -5.59
N THR A 176 12.14 8.26 -4.34
CA THR A 176 12.29 6.84 -3.97
C THR A 176 11.45 5.89 -4.83
N SER A 177 10.24 6.28 -5.24
CA SER A 177 9.38 5.47 -6.13
C SER A 177 9.65 5.64 -7.63
N ARG A 178 10.66 6.36 -7.99
CA ARG A 178 11.12 6.56 -9.39
C ARG A 178 12.64 6.37 -9.47
N TRP A 179 13.13 5.45 -8.67
CA TRP A 179 14.54 5.07 -8.70
C TRP A 179 14.91 4.45 -10.03
N PRO A 180 16.06 4.81 -10.64
CA PRO A 180 16.50 4.27 -11.93
C PRO A 180 16.61 2.76 -11.92
N HIS A 181 16.45 2.13 -13.10
CA HIS A 181 16.73 0.72 -13.30
C HIS A 181 18.24 0.46 -13.34
N GLU A 182 18.99 1.45 -13.85
CA GLU A 182 20.45 1.41 -13.88
C GLU A 182 21.02 1.65 -12.46
N PRO A 183 22.14 1.04 -12.12
CA PRO A 183 22.80 1.26 -10.84
C PRO A 183 23.13 2.74 -10.60
N VAL A 184 22.74 3.26 -9.45
CA VAL A 184 23.08 4.61 -9.02
C VAL A 184 24.29 4.54 -8.09
N SER A 185 25.40 5.15 -8.48
CA SER A 185 26.57 5.28 -7.63
C SER A 185 26.41 6.46 -6.69
N TYR A 186 26.44 6.18 -5.40
CA TYR A 186 26.47 7.19 -4.32
C TYR A 186 27.68 7.06 -3.41
N SER A 187 28.57 6.09 -3.68
CA SER A 187 29.80 5.86 -2.90
C SER A 187 30.70 7.08 -2.92
N GLY A 188 31.11 7.52 -1.73
CA GLY A 188 31.98 8.67 -1.52
C GLY A 188 31.33 10.04 -1.82
N LYS A 189 30.07 10.11 -2.25
CA LYS A 189 29.35 11.34 -2.60
C LYS A 189 28.75 12.04 -1.38
N ARG A 190 28.45 13.33 -1.56
CA ARG A 190 27.61 14.12 -0.66
C ARG A 190 26.15 13.92 -1.07
N VAL A 191 25.37 13.31 -0.20
CA VAL A 191 23.99 12.90 -0.50
C VAL A 191 23.02 13.59 0.45
N ALA A 192 21.95 14.16 -0.09
CA ALA A 192 20.81 14.63 0.68
C ALA A 192 19.66 13.61 0.62
N VAL A 193 19.02 13.36 1.76
CA VAL A 193 17.72 12.67 1.84
C VAL A 193 16.70 13.62 2.44
N ILE A 194 15.63 13.92 1.69
CA ILE A 194 14.54 14.78 2.15
C ILE A 194 13.36 13.90 2.56
N GLY A 195 13.09 13.84 3.87
CA GLY A 195 12.01 13.07 4.46
C GLY A 195 12.45 11.82 5.21
N THR A 196 11.77 11.57 6.33
CA THR A 196 12.00 10.46 7.28
C THR A 196 10.75 9.58 7.47
N GLY A 197 9.93 9.45 6.42
CA GLY A 197 8.86 8.45 6.36
C GLY A 197 9.42 7.06 6.08
N ALA A 198 8.55 6.05 5.84
CA ALA A 198 8.97 4.64 5.68
C ALA A 198 10.08 4.46 4.63
N THR A 199 9.96 5.11 3.46
CA THR A 199 10.99 4.99 2.40
C THR A 199 12.29 5.72 2.77
N GLY A 200 12.20 6.84 3.53
CA GLY A 200 13.36 7.55 4.06
C GLY A 200 14.13 6.70 5.06
N VAL A 201 13.44 6.09 6.03
CA VAL A 201 14.04 5.19 7.03
C VAL A 201 14.82 4.08 6.35
N GLN A 202 14.20 3.37 5.38
CA GLN A 202 14.85 2.28 4.66
C GLN A 202 16.04 2.75 3.80
N THR A 203 15.93 3.92 3.17
CA THR A 203 17.02 4.49 2.34
C THR A 203 18.20 4.95 3.19
N ILE A 204 17.95 5.69 4.28
CA ILE A 204 18.97 6.26 5.14
C ILE A 204 19.88 5.18 5.73
N GLN A 205 19.29 4.11 6.29
CA GLN A 205 20.05 3.01 6.92
C GLN A 205 20.94 2.22 5.93
N GLU A 206 20.65 2.30 4.62
CA GLU A 206 21.48 1.66 3.60
C GLU A 206 22.50 2.62 3.00
N VAL A 207 22.08 3.80 2.59
CA VAL A 207 22.91 4.78 1.89
C VAL A 207 24.04 5.30 2.80
N CYS A 208 23.79 5.46 4.10
CA CYS A 208 24.79 5.94 5.07
C CYS A 208 26.06 5.09 5.15
N LYS A 209 26.00 3.82 4.67
CA LYS A 209 27.13 2.88 4.73
C LYS A 209 28.25 3.25 3.76
N ASP A 210 27.92 3.81 2.60
CA ASP A 210 28.82 3.96 1.45
C ASP A 210 29.06 5.41 1.02
N VAL A 211 28.23 6.36 1.46
CA VAL A 211 28.39 7.78 1.10
C VAL A 211 29.57 8.44 1.79
N GLY A 212 30.13 9.47 1.17
CA GLY A 212 31.11 10.34 1.81
C GLY A 212 30.49 11.16 2.94
N HIS A 213 29.31 11.75 2.68
CA HIS A 213 28.53 12.46 3.69
C HIS A 213 27.03 12.35 3.37
N LEU A 214 26.20 12.11 4.38
CA LEU A 214 24.75 12.04 4.30
C LEU A 214 24.13 13.18 5.14
N THR A 215 23.36 14.04 4.51
CA THR A 215 22.53 15.03 5.22
C THR A 215 21.06 14.64 5.10
N VAL A 216 20.42 14.44 6.25
CA VAL A 216 19.00 14.07 6.33
C VAL A 216 18.19 15.29 6.71
N PHE A 217 17.27 15.71 5.83
CA PHE A 217 16.35 16.82 6.06
C PHE A 217 15.02 16.28 6.58
N GLN A 218 14.77 16.48 7.87
CA GLN A 218 13.60 15.98 8.57
C GLN A 218 12.64 17.12 8.91
N ARG A 219 11.39 17.02 8.41
CA ARG A 219 10.31 17.93 8.83
C ARG A 219 9.57 17.44 10.07
N ARG A 220 9.33 16.16 10.16
CA ARG A 220 8.66 15.46 11.26
C ARG A 220 9.26 14.09 11.40
N PRO A 221 9.71 13.69 12.58
CA PRO A 221 10.15 12.32 12.84
C PRO A 221 8.98 11.34 12.74
N ASN A 222 9.28 10.06 12.61
CA ASN A 222 8.31 8.97 12.71
C ASN A 222 8.78 7.95 13.73
N TRP A 223 7.83 7.33 14.44
CA TRP A 223 8.13 6.20 15.29
C TRP A 223 8.56 5.02 14.43
N CYS A 224 9.73 4.46 14.72
CA CYS A 224 10.22 3.25 14.10
C CYS A 224 10.47 2.17 15.15
N ALA A 225 10.44 0.92 14.74
CA ALA A 225 10.75 -0.22 15.60
C ALA A 225 11.67 -1.22 14.89
N PRO A 226 12.46 -2.02 15.62
CA PRO A 226 13.36 -2.98 15.01
C PRO A 226 12.61 -4.02 14.16
N LEU A 227 13.15 -4.32 12.97
CA LEU A 227 12.63 -5.37 12.08
C LEU A 227 13.03 -6.77 12.56
N HIS A 228 14.24 -6.90 13.10
CA HIS A 228 14.87 -8.17 13.46
C HIS A 228 14.82 -9.19 12.32
N ASN A 229 15.14 -8.73 11.09
CA ASN A 229 15.21 -9.61 9.93
C ASN A 229 16.27 -10.70 10.11
N ALA A 230 15.99 -11.88 9.63
CA ALA A 230 16.92 -13.01 9.60
C ALA A 230 16.70 -13.82 8.32
N LYS A 231 17.70 -14.58 7.93
CA LYS A 231 17.57 -15.61 6.89
C LYS A 231 16.61 -16.69 7.35
N ILE A 232 15.92 -17.27 6.40
CA ILE A 232 15.12 -18.48 6.60
C ILE A 232 16.01 -19.67 6.22
N GLU A 233 16.32 -20.51 7.19
CA GLU A 233 17.12 -21.72 6.95
C GLU A 233 16.26 -22.79 6.24
N PRO A 234 16.86 -23.73 5.49
CA PRO A 234 16.10 -24.73 4.72
C PRO A 234 15.13 -25.57 5.57
N ASP A 235 15.49 -25.88 6.82
CA ASP A 235 14.62 -26.62 7.74
C ASP A 235 13.41 -25.78 8.15
N GLU A 236 13.65 -24.52 8.49
CA GLU A 236 12.59 -23.54 8.81
C GLU A 236 11.66 -23.32 7.61
N MET A 237 12.19 -23.23 6.37
CA MET A 237 11.36 -23.09 5.17
C MET A 237 10.46 -24.32 4.95
N ARG A 238 10.94 -25.53 5.28
CA ARG A 238 10.11 -26.74 5.24
C ARG A 238 8.97 -26.70 6.26
N GLU A 239 9.24 -26.19 7.47
CA GLU A 239 8.21 -26.00 8.50
C GLU A 239 7.19 -24.95 8.08
N ILE A 240 7.63 -23.80 7.55
CA ILE A 240 6.75 -22.75 7.00
C ILE A 240 5.85 -23.36 5.92
N ARG A 241 6.42 -24.10 4.97
CA ARG A 241 5.67 -24.73 3.88
C ARG A 241 4.62 -25.72 4.38
N ALA A 242 4.95 -26.51 5.40
CA ALA A 242 4.01 -27.44 6.01
C ALA A 242 2.83 -26.74 6.75
N ASN A 243 3.01 -25.46 7.12
CA ASN A 243 2.06 -24.71 7.93
C ASN A 243 1.38 -23.54 7.16
N TYR A 244 1.50 -23.47 5.84
CA TYR A 244 0.88 -22.37 5.06
C TYR A 244 -0.63 -22.21 5.29
N GLU A 245 -1.36 -23.32 5.44
CA GLU A 245 -2.80 -23.29 5.72
C GLU A 245 -3.09 -22.54 7.04
N GLU A 246 -2.36 -22.87 8.12
CA GLU A 246 -2.49 -22.19 9.42
C GLU A 246 -2.05 -20.73 9.37
N ILE A 247 -0.95 -20.44 8.66
CA ILE A 247 -0.42 -19.08 8.45
C ILE A 247 -1.49 -18.19 7.80
N PHE A 248 -2.10 -18.65 6.71
CA PHE A 248 -3.11 -17.88 6.00
C PHE A 248 -4.42 -17.78 6.77
N GLU A 249 -4.82 -18.84 7.48
CA GLU A 249 -5.99 -18.79 8.36
C GLU A 249 -5.79 -17.80 9.50
N THR A 250 -4.61 -17.79 10.13
CA THR A 250 -4.25 -16.77 11.12
C THR A 250 -4.37 -15.36 10.55
N CYS A 251 -3.83 -15.13 9.35
CA CYS A 251 -3.99 -13.84 8.68
C CYS A 251 -5.46 -13.47 8.45
N ASN A 252 -6.33 -14.42 8.14
CA ASN A 252 -7.75 -14.18 7.93
C ASN A 252 -8.50 -13.78 9.20
N GLN A 253 -8.02 -14.20 10.37
CA GLN A 253 -8.67 -13.96 11.67
C GLN A 253 -8.15 -12.71 12.38
N THR A 254 -6.93 -12.25 12.09
CA THR A 254 -6.33 -11.06 12.74
C THR A 254 -6.95 -9.76 12.24
N ALA A 255 -6.74 -8.67 12.98
CA ALA A 255 -7.37 -7.38 12.68
C ALA A 255 -6.96 -6.82 11.31
N ALA A 256 -5.67 -6.91 10.96
CA ALA A 256 -5.11 -6.30 9.74
C ALA A 256 -4.51 -7.32 8.76
N GLY A 257 -4.78 -8.62 8.93
CA GLY A 257 -4.28 -9.67 8.04
C GLY A 257 -2.80 -10.03 8.23
N PHE A 258 -2.16 -9.59 9.33
CA PHE A 258 -0.81 -9.99 9.72
C PHE A 258 -0.85 -11.18 10.71
N LEU A 259 0.29 -11.75 11.03
CA LEU A 259 0.38 -12.88 11.96
C LEU A 259 0.27 -12.49 13.45
N HIS A 260 0.05 -11.22 13.73
CA HIS A 260 0.05 -10.67 15.08
C HIS A 260 -1.36 -10.35 15.55
N THR A 261 -1.69 -10.78 16.76
CA THR A 261 -2.98 -10.51 17.42
C THR A 261 -2.75 -9.61 18.63
N ALA A 262 -3.55 -8.56 18.79
CA ALA A 262 -3.48 -7.68 19.94
C ALA A 262 -3.72 -8.44 21.24
N ASP A 263 -2.93 -8.12 22.27
CA ASP A 263 -3.11 -8.67 23.61
C ASP A 263 -4.47 -8.20 24.18
N PRO A 264 -5.32 -9.10 24.67
CA PRO A 264 -6.65 -8.73 25.15
C PRO A 264 -6.65 -7.92 26.46
N ARG A 265 -5.51 -7.83 27.15
CA ARG A 265 -5.37 -7.03 28.37
C ARG A 265 -5.33 -5.54 28.03
N SER A 266 -5.62 -4.69 29.01
CA SER A 266 -5.39 -3.24 28.90
C SER A 266 -4.03 -2.88 29.50
N THR A 267 -3.44 -1.80 28.99
CA THR A 267 -2.11 -1.30 29.39
C THR A 267 -1.96 -1.11 30.90
N PHE A 268 -3.00 -0.59 31.56
CA PHE A 268 -3.00 -0.35 33.00
C PHE A 268 -3.77 -1.43 33.80
N GLY A 269 -4.14 -2.52 33.14
CA GLY A 269 -4.72 -3.70 33.78
C GLY A 269 -3.67 -4.67 34.33
N VAL A 270 -2.39 -4.39 34.09
CA VAL A 270 -1.22 -5.14 34.55
C VAL A 270 -0.30 -4.23 35.37
N SER A 271 0.62 -4.81 36.16
CA SER A 271 1.61 -4.02 36.90
C SER A 271 2.58 -3.30 35.95
N GLU A 272 3.30 -2.31 36.47
CA GLU A 272 4.29 -1.58 35.68
C GLU A 272 5.42 -2.51 35.21
N GLU A 273 5.91 -3.39 36.08
CA GLU A 273 6.94 -4.37 35.78
C GLU A 273 6.50 -5.33 34.67
N GLU A 274 5.30 -5.91 34.79
CA GLU A 274 4.73 -6.82 33.78
C GLU A 274 4.54 -6.12 32.43
N ARG A 275 4.11 -4.85 32.43
CA ARG A 275 3.93 -4.04 31.25
C ARG A 275 5.27 -3.80 30.54
N TYR A 276 6.31 -3.41 31.29
CA TYR A 276 7.64 -3.18 30.74
C TYR A 276 8.27 -4.48 30.19
N GLU A 277 8.16 -5.60 30.92
CA GLU A 277 8.62 -6.89 30.44
C GLU A 277 7.91 -7.31 29.13
N PHE A 278 6.60 -7.11 29.07
CA PHE A 278 5.83 -7.38 27.85
C PHE A 278 6.29 -6.52 26.66
N TRP A 279 6.50 -5.23 26.86
CA TRP A 279 7.01 -4.35 25.80
C TRP A 279 8.45 -4.65 25.40
N GLU A 280 9.33 -5.05 26.32
CA GLU A 280 10.68 -5.52 26.00
C GLU A 280 10.64 -6.77 25.11
N ASN A 281 9.77 -7.73 25.43
CA ASN A 281 9.58 -8.93 24.63
C ASN A 281 9.06 -8.60 23.22
N LEU A 282 8.08 -7.67 23.10
CA LEU A 282 7.59 -7.20 21.82
C LEU A 282 8.66 -6.45 21.03
N TYR A 283 9.46 -5.61 21.68
CA TYR A 283 10.53 -4.84 21.04
C TYR A 283 11.65 -5.74 20.52
N ALA A 284 11.89 -6.88 21.18
CA ALA A 284 12.85 -7.91 20.77
C ALA A 284 12.28 -8.89 19.73
N SER A 285 10.96 -8.88 19.50
CA SER A 285 10.32 -9.79 18.55
C SER A 285 10.50 -9.33 17.10
N LYS A 286 10.37 -10.27 16.14
CA LYS A 286 10.41 -9.98 14.70
C LYS A 286 9.13 -9.27 14.24
N GLY A 287 9.25 -8.36 13.27
CA GLY A 287 8.13 -7.82 12.53
C GLY A 287 7.21 -6.88 13.33
N PHE A 288 5.93 -6.92 12.99
CA PHE A 288 4.92 -5.98 13.52
C PHE A 288 4.41 -6.31 14.93
N GLY A 289 4.98 -7.27 15.65
CA GLY A 289 4.53 -7.66 16.99
C GLY A 289 4.36 -6.48 17.93
N ILE A 290 5.34 -5.57 17.99
CA ILE A 290 5.28 -4.38 18.84
C ILE A 290 4.14 -3.41 18.50
N TRP A 291 3.68 -3.39 17.26
CA TRP A 291 2.58 -2.53 16.81
C TRP A 291 1.23 -3.25 16.85
N GLN A 292 1.15 -4.44 16.26
CA GLN A 292 -0.10 -5.18 16.06
C GLN A 292 -0.40 -6.17 17.19
N GLY A 293 0.62 -6.64 17.90
CA GLY A 293 0.51 -7.56 19.04
C GLY A 293 0.46 -6.88 20.42
N ASN A 294 0.40 -5.56 20.47
CA ASN A 294 0.41 -4.77 21.70
C ASN A 294 -0.94 -4.83 22.43
N PHE A 295 -1.01 -4.25 23.64
CA PHE A 295 -2.26 -4.13 24.39
C PHE A 295 -3.38 -3.51 23.54
N LYS A 296 -4.60 -4.06 23.66
CA LYS A 296 -5.76 -3.69 22.83
C LYS A 296 -6.16 -2.22 22.90
N ASP A 297 -5.81 -1.53 23.98
CA ASP A 297 -6.20 -0.14 24.23
C ASP A 297 -5.18 0.91 23.74
N ILE A 298 -4.00 0.51 23.27
CA ILE A 298 -3.00 1.45 22.70
C ILE A 298 -3.57 2.30 21.55
N PRO A 299 -4.38 1.77 20.61
CA PRO A 299 -4.90 2.57 19.50
C PRO A 299 -5.99 3.58 19.88
N THR A 300 -6.61 3.44 21.08
CA THR A 300 -7.81 4.19 21.47
C THR A 300 -7.69 4.96 22.78
N ASN A 301 -6.79 4.56 23.66
CA ASN A 301 -6.59 5.21 24.96
C ASN A 301 -5.36 6.15 24.92
N PRO A 302 -5.54 7.48 25.02
CA PRO A 302 -4.42 8.42 24.97
C PRO A 302 -3.34 8.16 26.01
N LYS A 303 -3.70 7.80 27.26
CA LYS A 303 -2.73 7.53 28.34
C LYS A 303 -1.94 6.24 28.07
N ALA A 304 -2.60 5.21 27.57
CA ALA A 304 -1.94 3.96 27.18
C ALA A 304 -0.95 4.21 26.02
N ASN A 305 -1.37 4.98 25.05
CA ASN A 305 -0.54 5.35 23.90
C ASN A 305 0.64 6.23 24.32
N GLU A 306 0.46 7.19 25.24
CA GLU A 306 1.52 8.02 25.81
C GLU A 306 2.58 7.16 26.52
N ALA A 307 2.16 6.22 27.38
CA ALA A 307 3.08 5.32 28.08
C ALA A 307 3.89 4.44 27.10
N MET A 308 3.26 3.92 26.04
CA MET A 308 3.94 3.18 25.00
C MET A 308 4.91 4.07 24.20
N SER A 309 4.50 5.30 23.90
CA SER A 309 5.34 6.27 23.18
C SER A 309 6.60 6.60 24.00
N GLU A 310 6.47 6.80 25.31
CA GLU A 310 7.61 7.05 26.19
C GLU A 310 8.56 5.82 26.27
N PHE A 311 8.01 4.60 26.30
CA PHE A 311 8.83 3.40 26.21
C PHE A 311 9.71 3.40 24.94
N VAL A 312 9.11 3.67 23.77
CA VAL A 312 9.88 3.71 22.50
C VAL A 312 10.84 4.90 22.47
N ALA A 313 10.44 6.07 23.01
CA ALA A 313 11.32 7.22 23.12
C ALA A 313 12.59 6.90 23.94
N ASN A 314 12.44 6.15 25.04
CA ASN A 314 13.58 5.72 25.85
C ASN A 314 14.50 4.76 25.08
N LYS A 315 13.94 3.91 24.20
CA LYS A 315 14.74 3.08 23.30
C LYS A 315 15.54 3.92 22.29
N ILE A 316 14.96 4.99 21.75
CA ILE A 316 15.66 5.91 20.85
C ILE A 316 16.82 6.61 21.58
N ARG A 317 16.57 7.15 22.79
CA ARG A 317 17.61 7.79 23.63
C ARG A 317 18.77 6.86 23.97
N GLN A 318 18.51 5.57 24.11
CA GLN A 318 19.55 4.57 24.38
C GLN A 318 20.40 4.23 23.14
N ARG A 319 19.88 4.45 21.93
CA ARG A 319 20.49 4.05 20.66
C ARG A 319 21.18 5.18 19.91
N VAL A 320 20.88 6.43 20.25
CA VAL A 320 21.46 7.63 19.63
C VAL A 320 22.34 8.34 20.63
N ASP A 321 23.63 8.48 20.30
CA ASP A 321 24.66 8.96 21.22
C ASP A 321 24.54 10.47 21.54
N ASP A 322 24.17 11.29 20.51
CA ASP A 322 23.94 12.72 20.73
C ASP A 322 22.52 12.98 21.25
N PRO A 323 22.37 13.54 22.48
CA PRO A 323 21.06 13.76 23.07
C PRO A 323 20.14 14.68 22.24
N LYS A 324 20.70 15.67 21.55
CA LYS A 324 19.91 16.59 20.72
C LYS A 324 19.34 15.86 19.50
N THR A 325 20.15 15.07 18.84
CA THR A 325 19.73 14.23 17.72
C THR A 325 18.69 13.21 18.16
N ALA A 326 18.88 12.56 19.33
CA ALA A 326 17.92 11.64 19.90
C ALA A 326 16.54 12.31 20.08
N GLU A 327 16.49 13.50 20.70
CA GLU A 327 15.24 14.23 20.92
C GLU A 327 14.60 14.71 19.60
N ASN A 328 15.38 15.02 18.58
CA ASN A 328 14.87 15.38 17.26
C ASN A 328 14.31 14.19 16.48
N LEU A 329 14.72 12.97 16.80
CA LEU A 329 14.20 11.73 16.21
C LEU A 329 12.94 11.20 16.91
N ILE A 330 12.57 11.78 18.06
CA ILE A 330 11.37 11.40 18.82
C ILE A 330 10.17 12.25 18.36
N PRO A 331 9.08 11.64 17.83
CA PRO A 331 7.86 12.35 17.48
C PRO A 331 7.21 13.05 18.70
N LYS A 332 6.83 14.31 18.52
CA LYS A 332 6.16 15.11 19.54
C LYS A 332 4.72 15.46 19.17
N ASP A 333 4.34 15.24 17.92
CA ASP A 333 3.03 15.61 17.36
C ASP A 333 2.05 14.43 17.25
N HIS A 334 2.52 13.20 17.53
CA HIS A 334 1.68 12.01 17.47
C HIS A 334 2.25 10.86 18.31
N GLY A 335 1.34 9.99 18.80
CA GLY A 335 1.71 8.83 19.59
C GLY A 335 2.14 7.61 18.75
N PHE A 336 2.78 6.63 19.41
CA PHE A 336 3.24 5.40 18.77
C PHE A 336 2.09 4.65 18.07
N GLY A 337 2.30 4.22 16.83
CA GLY A 337 1.33 3.45 16.06
C GLY A 337 0.14 4.23 15.50
N THR A 338 0.02 5.55 15.79
CA THR A 338 -1.02 6.40 15.20
C THR A 338 -0.73 6.79 13.74
N ARG A 339 0.52 6.65 13.31
CA ARG A 339 0.95 6.55 11.90
C ARG A 339 1.55 5.16 11.68
N ARG A 340 1.69 4.76 10.41
CA ARG A 340 2.40 3.52 10.09
C ARG A 340 3.79 3.55 10.72
N VAL A 341 4.10 2.52 11.51
CA VAL A 341 5.42 2.32 12.11
C VAL A 341 6.33 1.63 11.08
N PRO A 342 7.33 2.31 10.50
CA PRO A 342 8.37 1.66 9.72
C PRO A 342 9.16 0.71 10.60
N LEU A 343 9.47 -0.49 10.08
CA LEU A 343 10.40 -1.38 10.75
C LEU A 343 11.80 -1.14 10.18
N GLU A 344 12.80 -1.06 11.06
CA GLU A 344 14.13 -0.57 10.74
C GLU A 344 15.24 -1.56 11.13
N THR A 345 16.40 -1.39 10.50
CA THR A 345 17.62 -2.13 10.82
C THR A 345 18.77 -1.14 10.99
N LYS A 346 19.04 -0.75 12.24
CA LYS A 346 20.07 0.25 12.61
C LYS A 346 19.82 1.67 12.04
N TYR A 347 18.56 2.05 11.82
CA TYR A 347 18.22 3.41 11.41
C TYR A 347 18.66 4.46 12.42
N TYR A 348 18.40 4.23 13.70
CA TYR A 348 18.79 5.17 14.77
C TYR A 348 20.31 5.23 14.95
N GLU A 349 21.00 4.11 14.89
CA GLU A 349 22.46 4.04 14.97
C GLU A 349 23.15 4.68 13.74
N SER A 350 22.44 4.85 12.63
CA SER A 350 22.99 5.55 11.47
C SER A 350 23.38 7.00 11.83
N TYR A 351 22.69 7.62 12.77
CA TYR A 351 22.97 8.98 13.22
C TYR A 351 24.17 9.10 14.20
N ASN A 352 24.71 7.98 14.67
CA ASN A 352 25.96 7.95 15.46
C ASN A 352 27.21 7.93 14.56
N ARG A 353 27.04 7.90 13.23
CA ARG A 353 28.14 7.90 12.27
C ARG A 353 28.62 9.33 12.02
N GLU A 354 29.93 9.52 11.96
CA GLU A 354 30.56 10.84 11.69
C GLU A 354 30.16 11.43 10.33
N ASN A 355 29.77 10.60 9.38
CA ASN A 355 29.37 11.02 8.04
C ASN A 355 27.85 11.22 7.88
N VAL A 356 27.08 11.26 8.96
CA VAL A 356 25.61 11.46 8.92
C VAL A 356 25.21 12.66 9.77
N GLU A 357 24.48 13.58 9.17
CA GLU A 357 23.96 14.78 9.83
C GLU A 357 22.43 14.84 9.69
N LEU A 358 21.73 15.16 10.80
CA LEU A 358 20.29 15.42 10.83
C LEU A 358 20.03 16.93 10.87
N ILE A 359 19.21 17.41 9.94
CA ILE A 359 18.74 18.81 9.89
C ILE A 359 17.22 18.81 10.13
N ASP A 360 16.81 19.46 11.21
CA ASP A 360 15.40 19.69 11.50
C ASP A 360 14.90 20.90 10.71
N ILE A 361 14.22 20.62 9.59
CA ILE A 361 13.64 21.67 8.73
C ILE A 361 12.32 22.23 9.24
N SER A 362 11.86 21.85 10.41
CA SER A 362 10.81 22.59 11.12
C SER A 362 11.36 23.85 11.82
N GLU A 363 12.63 23.80 12.25
CA GLU A 363 13.35 24.94 12.84
C GLU A 363 14.08 25.76 11.76
N THR A 364 14.72 25.10 10.79
CA THR A 364 15.49 25.70 9.70
C THR A 364 14.95 25.27 8.34
N PRO A 365 13.83 25.84 7.87
CA PRO A 365 13.17 25.41 6.62
C PRO A 365 14.10 25.48 5.41
N ILE A 366 13.90 24.54 4.46
CA ILE A 366 14.52 24.65 3.14
C ILE A 366 13.87 25.82 2.40
N GLU A 367 14.66 26.82 2.04
CA GLU A 367 14.19 28.00 1.30
C GLU A 367 14.19 27.76 -0.20
N LYS A 368 15.21 27.09 -0.72
CA LYS A 368 15.34 26.79 -2.15
C LYS A 368 16.33 25.65 -2.43
N ILE A 369 16.19 25.07 -3.60
CA ILE A 369 17.19 24.22 -4.24
C ILE A 369 17.94 25.07 -5.26
N THR A 370 19.26 24.93 -5.28
CA THR A 370 20.18 25.62 -6.21
C THR A 370 20.78 24.63 -7.19
N PRO A 371 21.49 25.10 -8.24
CA PRO A 371 22.21 24.21 -9.14
C PRO A 371 23.20 23.25 -8.45
N ASP A 372 23.72 23.63 -7.29
CA ASP A 372 24.79 22.90 -6.60
C ASP A 372 24.33 22.25 -5.28
N GLY A 373 23.09 22.54 -4.81
CA GLY A 373 22.63 21.94 -3.55
C GLY A 373 21.33 22.52 -2.97
N ILE A 374 21.28 22.64 -1.63
CA ILE A 374 20.11 23.05 -0.86
C ILE A 374 20.47 24.23 0.04
N VAL A 375 19.61 25.24 0.08
CA VAL A 375 19.73 26.39 0.99
C VAL A 375 18.62 26.30 2.03
N THR A 376 18.99 26.29 3.29
CA THR A 376 18.10 26.45 4.44
C THR A 376 18.17 27.89 4.97
N ALA A 377 17.32 28.21 5.93
CA ALA A 377 17.29 29.55 6.53
C ALA A 377 18.62 29.98 7.20
N ASP A 378 19.48 29.02 7.57
CA ASP A 378 20.70 29.25 8.33
C ASP A 378 22.01 28.96 7.56
N ARG A 379 21.97 28.10 6.52
CA ARG A 379 23.17 27.77 5.74
C ARG A 379 22.90 27.18 4.35
N GLU A 380 23.98 27.09 3.56
CA GLU A 380 23.98 26.41 2.24
C GLU A 380 24.71 25.07 2.32
N PHE A 381 24.19 24.10 1.57
CA PHE A 381 24.75 22.76 1.44
C PHE A 381 25.00 22.44 -0.02
N GLU A 382 26.12 21.82 -0.31
CA GLU A 382 26.44 21.29 -1.64
C GLU A 382 26.24 19.77 -1.69
N PHE A 383 25.60 19.27 -2.75
CA PHE A 383 25.31 17.85 -2.94
C PHE A 383 25.67 17.38 -4.33
N ASP A 384 25.95 16.08 -4.44
CA ASP A 384 26.14 15.36 -5.68
C ASP A 384 24.87 14.57 -6.06
N LEU A 385 24.03 14.27 -5.06
CA LEU A 385 22.76 13.53 -5.22
C LEU A 385 21.72 14.02 -4.20
N ILE A 386 20.48 14.22 -4.66
CA ILE A 386 19.31 14.48 -3.80
C ILE A 386 18.30 13.34 -3.93
N ILE A 387 17.90 12.75 -2.81
CA ILE A 387 16.91 11.69 -2.71
C ILE A 387 15.64 12.26 -2.07
N TYR A 388 14.53 12.27 -2.83
CA TYR A 388 13.23 12.69 -2.33
C TYR A 388 12.49 11.48 -1.75
N ALA A 389 12.44 11.36 -0.42
CA ALA A 389 11.63 10.42 0.33
C ALA A 389 10.34 11.08 0.83
N THR A 390 9.71 11.87 -0.05
CA THR A 390 8.65 12.84 0.28
C THR A 390 7.23 12.29 0.17
N GLY A 391 7.10 10.98 -0.06
CA GLY A 391 5.84 10.25 0.01
C GLY A 391 4.98 10.33 -1.25
N PHE A 392 3.68 10.09 -1.08
CA PHE A 392 2.75 9.82 -2.17
C PHE A 392 1.45 10.58 -1.99
N ASP A 393 0.74 10.86 -3.10
CA ASP A 393 -0.70 11.13 -3.07
C ASP A 393 -1.42 9.78 -2.87
N ALA A 394 -1.60 9.42 -1.60
CA ALA A 394 -2.09 8.11 -1.21
C ALA A 394 -3.57 7.93 -1.55
N ILE A 395 -3.95 6.69 -1.87
CA ILE A 395 -5.30 6.20 -2.13
C ILE A 395 -5.95 6.85 -3.36
N LEU A 396 -6.15 8.16 -3.38
CA LEU A 396 -6.86 8.85 -4.46
C LEU A 396 -5.96 9.30 -5.62
N GLY A 397 -4.65 9.43 -5.39
CA GLY A 397 -3.72 9.97 -6.38
C GLY A 397 -3.72 9.21 -7.70
N SER A 398 -3.75 7.88 -7.64
CA SER A 398 -3.80 7.03 -8.83
C SER A 398 -5.12 7.19 -9.61
N TYR A 399 -6.24 7.31 -8.90
CA TYR A 399 -7.56 7.57 -9.53
C TYR A 399 -7.63 8.96 -10.15
N ASN A 400 -7.02 9.96 -9.52
CA ASN A 400 -7.00 11.34 -10.02
C ASN A 400 -6.21 11.51 -11.33
N LYS A 401 -5.37 10.53 -11.69
CA LYS A 401 -4.61 10.51 -12.95
C LYS A 401 -5.42 9.99 -14.14
N ILE A 402 -6.51 9.28 -13.90
CA ILE A 402 -7.35 8.68 -14.93
C ILE A 402 -8.67 9.45 -14.97
N ASP A 403 -9.08 9.95 -16.15
CA ASP A 403 -10.40 10.55 -16.31
C ASP A 403 -11.47 9.47 -16.40
N ILE A 404 -12.00 9.05 -15.24
CA ILE A 404 -13.04 8.03 -15.13
C ILE A 404 -14.41 8.70 -15.15
N VAL A 405 -15.20 8.42 -16.20
CA VAL A 405 -16.51 9.00 -16.44
C VAL A 405 -17.56 7.89 -16.47
N GLY A 406 -18.53 7.98 -15.56
CA GLY A 406 -19.64 7.05 -15.43
C GLY A 406 -20.89 7.51 -16.19
N VAL A 407 -22.05 7.06 -15.71
CA VAL A 407 -23.35 7.39 -16.32
C VAL A 407 -23.61 8.90 -16.33
N ASN A 408 -24.31 9.38 -17.36
CA ASN A 408 -24.67 10.80 -17.52
C ASN A 408 -23.47 11.76 -17.49
N GLY A 409 -22.26 11.29 -17.84
CA GLY A 409 -21.06 12.12 -17.84
C GLY A 409 -20.50 12.43 -16.44
N ARG A 410 -20.94 11.73 -15.39
CA ARG A 410 -20.48 11.92 -14.01
C ARG A 410 -19.01 11.53 -13.87
N ARG A 411 -18.15 12.44 -13.44
CA ARG A 411 -16.73 12.15 -13.22
C ARG A 411 -16.49 11.64 -11.81
N LEU A 412 -15.69 10.59 -11.69
CA LEU A 412 -15.35 9.95 -10.40
C LEU A 412 -14.68 10.96 -9.45
N LYS A 413 -13.73 11.73 -9.96
CA LYS A 413 -13.04 12.78 -9.19
C LYS A 413 -13.99 13.83 -8.63
N GLU A 414 -14.99 14.26 -9.41
CA GLU A 414 -15.98 15.24 -8.96
C GLU A 414 -16.87 14.65 -7.87
N GLN A 415 -17.35 13.41 -8.04
CA GLN A 415 -18.17 12.72 -7.04
C GLN A 415 -17.41 12.55 -5.73
N TRP A 416 -16.14 12.17 -5.77
CA TRP A 416 -15.32 12.02 -4.57
C TRP A 416 -14.86 13.33 -3.93
N ASN A 417 -14.83 14.43 -4.69
CA ASN A 417 -14.62 15.76 -4.12
C ASN A 417 -15.85 16.26 -3.33
N GLU A 418 -17.05 15.84 -3.72
CA GLU A 418 -18.27 16.12 -2.95
C GLU A 418 -18.33 15.28 -1.68
N GLU A 419 -18.17 13.95 -1.81
CA GLU A 419 -18.11 13.00 -0.71
C GLU A 419 -17.32 11.75 -1.12
N LEU A 420 -16.24 11.48 -0.41
CA LEU A 420 -15.50 10.23 -0.62
C LEU A 420 -16.33 9.06 -0.09
N SER A 421 -16.99 8.36 -0.98
CA SER A 421 -17.81 7.21 -0.61
C SER A 421 -17.65 6.08 -1.64
N THR A 422 -17.77 4.85 -1.18
CA THR A 422 -17.74 3.62 -1.99
C THR A 422 -18.66 2.58 -1.36
N PHE A 423 -18.81 1.44 -2.02
CA PHE A 423 -19.40 0.24 -1.43
C PHE A 423 -18.33 -0.84 -1.30
N LEU A 424 -18.01 -1.23 -0.07
CA LEU A 424 -16.98 -2.22 0.30
C LEU A 424 -15.54 -1.88 -0.17
N GLY A 425 -15.30 -0.64 -0.64
CA GLY A 425 -14.05 -0.29 -1.32
C GLY A 425 -13.90 -0.98 -2.69
N ILE A 426 -14.96 -1.60 -3.21
CA ILE A 426 -14.96 -2.39 -4.45
C ILE A 426 -15.80 -1.72 -5.54
N GLN A 427 -16.93 -1.14 -5.20
CA GLN A 427 -17.84 -0.49 -6.15
C GLN A 427 -18.29 0.89 -5.69
N ILE A 428 -18.92 1.63 -6.58
CA ILE A 428 -19.55 2.92 -6.32
C ILE A 428 -20.77 3.10 -7.25
N ASN A 429 -21.77 3.83 -6.82
CA ASN A 429 -22.92 4.21 -7.66
C ASN A 429 -22.51 5.18 -8.77
N ASN A 430 -23.23 5.20 -9.88
CA ASN A 430 -22.99 5.96 -11.12
C ASN A 430 -21.83 5.45 -11.99
N PHE A 431 -21.17 4.34 -11.60
CA PHE A 431 -20.07 3.75 -12.37
C PHE A 431 -20.29 2.25 -12.54
N PRO A 432 -21.25 1.84 -13.38
CA PRO A 432 -21.57 0.43 -13.58
C PRO A 432 -20.37 -0.37 -14.09
N ASN A 433 -20.22 -1.60 -13.64
CA ASN A 433 -19.15 -2.53 -14.05
C ASN A 433 -17.71 -2.01 -13.77
N LEU A 434 -17.57 -0.95 -12.96
CA LEU A 434 -16.29 -0.54 -12.40
C LEU A 434 -16.06 -1.29 -11.08
N PHE A 435 -14.93 -1.98 -10.99
CA PHE A 435 -14.49 -2.63 -9.76
C PHE A 435 -13.12 -2.09 -9.33
N MET A 436 -12.95 -1.89 -8.04
CA MET A 436 -11.73 -1.39 -7.44
C MET A 436 -11.12 -2.46 -6.54
N ILE A 437 -9.85 -2.79 -6.74
CA ILE A 437 -9.10 -3.63 -5.82
C ILE A 437 -8.35 -2.70 -4.86
N LEU A 438 -8.63 -2.79 -3.57
CA LEU A 438 -8.19 -1.85 -2.53
C LEU A 438 -8.57 -0.40 -2.87
N GLY A 439 -9.81 -0.17 -3.30
CA GLY A 439 -10.34 1.19 -3.46
C GLY A 439 -10.48 1.92 -2.12
N PRO A 440 -10.88 3.19 -2.13
CA PRO A 440 -11.19 3.92 -0.91
C PRO A 440 -12.20 3.15 -0.05
N HIS A 441 -12.05 3.19 1.27
CA HIS A 441 -12.84 2.42 2.25
C HIS A 441 -12.68 0.88 2.18
N ALA A 442 -11.66 0.38 1.47
CA ALA A 442 -11.23 -1.00 1.62
C ALA A 442 -10.44 -1.20 2.91
N LEU A 443 -10.32 -2.44 3.33
CA LEU A 443 -9.45 -2.83 4.42
C LEU A 443 -7.98 -2.77 3.98
N LEU A 444 -7.17 -2.03 4.73
CA LEU A 444 -5.72 -1.94 4.53
C LEU A 444 -4.99 -2.65 5.67
N GLY A 445 -3.94 -3.39 5.32
CA GLY A 445 -3.14 -4.16 6.28
C GLY A 445 -2.08 -4.97 5.52
N ASN A 446 -2.11 -6.29 5.67
CA ASN A 446 -1.39 -7.21 4.78
C ASN A 446 -2.09 -7.18 3.41
N ASN A 447 -1.66 -6.26 2.56
CA ASN A 447 -2.36 -5.96 1.32
C ASN A 447 -2.57 -7.18 0.39
N PRO A 448 -1.63 -8.12 0.20
CA PRO A 448 -1.90 -9.33 -0.58
C PRO A 448 -3.10 -10.13 -0.09
N ARG A 449 -3.29 -10.25 1.24
CA ARG A 449 -4.46 -10.96 1.80
C ARG A 449 -5.78 -10.25 1.46
N SER A 450 -5.78 -8.91 1.56
CA SER A 450 -6.95 -8.11 1.20
C SER A 450 -7.20 -8.10 -0.32
N ILE A 451 -6.11 -8.09 -1.13
CA ILE A 451 -6.19 -8.16 -2.59
C ILE A 451 -6.81 -9.49 -3.03
N GLU A 452 -6.32 -10.63 -2.53
CA GLU A 452 -6.89 -11.94 -2.88
C GLU A 452 -8.38 -11.98 -2.59
N PHE A 453 -8.79 -11.53 -1.41
CA PHE A 453 -10.20 -11.48 -1.05
C PHE A 453 -11.04 -10.58 -1.99
N ASN A 454 -10.53 -9.39 -2.36
CA ASN A 454 -11.25 -8.51 -3.30
C ASN A 454 -11.35 -9.13 -4.70
N VAL A 455 -10.27 -9.74 -5.17
CA VAL A 455 -10.22 -10.41 -6.48
C VAL A 455 -11.20 -11.58 -6.55
N GLU A 456 -11.27 -12.40 -5.50
CA GLU A 456 -12.22 -13.50 -5.39
C GLU A 456 -13.65 -12.98 -5.40
N TRP A 457 -13.97 -11.99 -4.56
CA TRP A 457 -15.32 -11.40 -4.49
C TRP A 457 -15.77 -10.80 -5.84
N ILE A 458 -14.87 -10.09 -6.55
CA ILE A 458 -15.14 -9.51 -7.87
C ILE A 458 -15.38 -10.63 -8.89
N SER A 459 -14.55 -11.67 -8.88
CA SER A 459 -14.65 -12.78 -9.82
C SER A 459 -15.93 -13.60 -9.60
N ASP A 460 -16.29 -13.86 -8.34
CA ASP A 460 -17.53 -14.56 -7.97
C ASP A 460 -18.77 -13.77 -8.41
N LEU A 461 -18.77 -12.44 -8.26
CA LEU A 461 -19.86 -11.60 -8.77
C LEU A 461 -19.96 -11.68 -10.31
N ILE A 462 -18.84 -11.63 -11.02
CA ILE A 462 -18.81 -11.73 -12.48
C ILE A 462 -19.31 -13.11 -12.94
N GLU A 463 -18.93 -14.21 -12.27
CA GLU A 463 -19.46 -15.56 -12.54
C GLU A 463 -20.97 -15.63 -12.28
N HIS A 464 -21.43 -15.06 -11.16
CA HIS A 464 -22.86 -14.97 -10.85
C HIS A 464 -23.65 -14.24 -11.93
N MET A 465 -23.11 -13.09 -12.41
CA MET A 465 -23.70 -12.33 -13.51
C MET A 465 -23.75 -13.15 -14.81
N ALA A 466 -22.66 -13.83 -15.15
CA ALA A 466 -22.59 -14.67 -16.34
C ALA A 466 -23.61 -15.82 -16.31
N ALA A 467 -23.76 -16.48 -15.15
CA ALA A 467 -24.73 -17.57 -14.97
C ALA A 467 -26.20 -17.12 -15.16
N GLN A 468 -26.49 -15.84 -14.92
CA GLN A 468 -27.82 -15.24 -15.05
C GLN A 468 -28.00 -14.37 -16.31
N ASN A 469 -27.01 -14.34 -17.22
CA ASN A 469 -26.97 -13.47 -18.40
C ASN A 469 -27.12 -11.98 -18.09
N LEU A 470 -26.60 -11.54 -16.93
CA LEU A 470 -26.59 -10.15 -16.52
C LEU A 470 -25.37 -9.43 -17.11
N THR A 471 -25.54 -8.18 -17.50
CA THR A 471 -24.51 -7.40 -18.21
C THR A 471 -24.13 -6.11 -17.50
N ARG A 472 -24.80 -5.77 -16.40
CA ARG A 472 -24.57 -4.56 -15.60
C ARG A 472 -24.62 -4.88 -14.12
N ALA A 473 -23.64 -4.43 -13.37
CA ALA A 473 -23.60 -4.45 -11.91
C ALA A 473 -23.19 -3.06 -11.40
N GLU A 474 -23.94 -2.52 -10.46
CA GLU A 474 -23.69 -1.22 -9.87
C GLU A 474 -24.17 -1.18 -8.43
N ALA A 475 -23.35 -0.67 -7.51
CA ALA A 475 -23.80 -0.49 -6.14
C ALA A 475 -24.95 0.52 -6.06
N THR A 476 -25.98 0.21 -5.28
CA THR A 476 -27.07 1.17 -5.05
C THR A 476 -26.56 2.36 -4.21
N ALA A 477 -27.11 3.57 -4.43
CA ALA A 477 -26.77 4.73 -3.60
C ALA A 477 -27.02 4.46 -2.09
N LYS A 478 -28.04 3.67 -1.77
CA LYS A 478 -28.34 3.25 -0.39
C LYS A 478 -27.22 2.36 0.18
N ALA A 479 -26.70 1.44 -0.59
CA ALA A 479 -25.60 0.56 -0.16
C ALA A 479 -24.32 1.37 0.08
N VAL A 480 -23.99 2.29 -0.83
CA VAL A 480 -22.85 3.21 -0.69
C VAL A 480 -22.98 4.05 0.58
N ALA A 481 -24.12 4.69 0.81
CA ALA A 481 -24.36 5.51 2.01
C ALA A 481 -24.31 4.68 3.30
N SER A 482 -24.87 3.46 3.29
CA SER A 482 -24.82 2.56 4.45
C SER A 482 -23.41 2.11 4.77
N TRP A 483 -22.62 1.78 3.75
CA TRP A 483 -21.21 1.41 3.93
C TRP A 483 -20.37 2.59 4.43
N TYR A 484 -20.55 3.77 3.86
CA TYR A 484 -19.86 4.98 4.31
C TYR A 484 -20.12 5.26 5.80
N LYS A 485 -21.40 5.20 6.22
CA LYS A 485 -21.76 5.34 7.64
C LYS A 485 -21.04 4.30 8.51
N HIS A 486 -21.03 3.04 8.08
CA HIS A 486 -20.33 1.97 8.80
C HIS A 486 -18.81 2.23 8.90
N VAL A 487 -18.18 2.73 7.83
CA VAL A 487 -16.75 3.11 7.84
C VAL A 487 -16.46 4.21 8.87
N LEU A 488 -17.34 5.21 8.98
CA LEU A 488 -17.22 6.28 9.99
C LEU A 488 -17.33 5.70 11.41
N GLU A 489 -18.32 4.85 11.66
CA GLU A 489 -18.53 4.19 12.95
C GLU A 489 -17.31 3.34 13.37
N GLN A 490 -16.70 2.60 12.43
CA GLN A 490 -15.50 1.80 12.70
C GLN A 490 -14.24 2.65 12.94
N GLY A 491 -14.24 3.89 12.50
CA GLY A 491 -13.15 4.85 12.72
C GLY A 491 -13.24 5.62 14.03
N GLU A 492 -14.37 5.50 14.76
CA GLU A 492 -14.64 6.28 15.95
C GLU A 492 -13.69 5.90 17.11
N GLY A 493 -13.18 6.90 17.82
CA GLY A 493 -12.29 6.70 18.97
C GLY A 493 -10.84 6.32 18.62
N LEU A 494 -10.49 6.05 17.36
CA LEU A 494 -9.12 5.74 16.98
C LEU A 494 -8.23 7.00 16.98
N LEU A 495 -7.14 6.96 17.74
CA LEU A 495 -6.17 8.06 17.81
C LEU A 495 -5.55 8.36 16.43
N ALA A 496 -5.33 7.33 15.61
CA ALA A 496 -4.80 7.47 14.25
C ALA A 496 -5.65 8.36 13.33
N ASN A 497 -6.96 8.44 13.55
CA ASN A 497 -7.87 9.27 12.75
C ASN A 497 -7.85 10.75 13.17
N GLN A 498 -7.19 11.06 14.29
CA GLN A 498 -7.02 12.42 14.80
C GLN A 498 -5.67 13.03 14.38
N ILE A 499 -4.85 12.29 13.62
CA ILE A 499 -3.49 12.67 13.23
C ILE A 499 -3.42 12.96 11.74
N ASP A 500 -2.68 14.01 11.37
CA ASP A 500 -2.40 14.33 9.97
C ASP A 500 -1.40 13.33 9.38
N SER A 501 -1.89 12.49 8.48
CA SER A 501 -1.08 11.47 7.82
C SER A 501 -1.68 11.10 6.45
N TRP A 502 -0.95 10.36 5.64
CA TRP A 502 -1.48 9.80 4.41
C TRP A 502 -2.69 8.88 4.65
N MET A 503 -2.78 8.24 5.81
CA MET A 503 -3.92 7.40 6.19
C MET A 503 -5.21 8.20 6.43
N THR A 504 -5.07 9.49 6.74
CA THR A 504 -6.17 10.44 6.89
C THR A 504 -6.23 11.43 5.71
N GLY A 505 -5.58 11.10 4.58
CA GLY A 505 -5.64 11.88 3.35
C GLY A 505 -4.89 13.22 3.37
N VAL A 506 -4.22 13.56 4.47
CA VAL A 506 -3.46 14.82 4.57
C VAL A 506 -2.10 14.70 3.91
N ASN A 507 -1.83 15.63 2.97
CA ASN A 507 -0.53 15.71 2.30
C ASN A 507 -0.19 17.18 1.99
N ASN A 508 0.72 17.76 2.76
CA ASN A 508 1.15 19.16 2.63
C ASN A 508 1.95 19.47 1.35
N ASN A 509 2.32 18.45 0.57
CA ASN A 509 2.95 18.65 -0.75
C ASN A 509 1.91 18.89 -1.86
N LEU A 510 0.62 18.75 -1.56
CA LEU A 510 -0.49 18.86 -2.51
C LEU A 510 -1.48 19.94 -2.06
N ASP A 511 -2.04 20.67 -3.02
CA ASP A 511 -3.15 21.59 -2.77
C ASP A 511 -4.46 20.81 -2.57
N GLY A 512 -5.30 21.29 -1.65
CA GLY A 512 -6.60 20.67 -1.37
C GLY A 512 -6.52 19.36 -0.57
N ARG A 513 -5.35 19.06 0.04
CA ARG A 513 -5.12 17.88 0.89
C ARG A 513 -4.81 18.27 2.34
N GLU A 514 -5.34 19.40 2.79
CA GLU A 514 -5.15 19.91 4.16
C GLU A 514 -6.17 19.34 5.16
N LYS A 515 -7.31 18.82 4.65
CA LYS A 515 -8.37 18.29 5.49
C LYS A 515 -8.25 16.77 5.64
N ARG A 516 -8.49 16.29 6.86
CA ARG A 516 -8.58 14.86 7.14
C ARG A 516 -9.83 14.27 6.50
N ILE A 517 -9.66 13.14 5.84
CA ILE A 517 -10.72 12.29 5.31
C ILE A 517 -10.51 10.86 5.81
N LEU A 518 -11.59 10.14 6.07
CA LEU A 518 -11.49 8.73 6.39
C LEU A 518 -11.54 7.93 5.09
N ALA A 519 -10.36 7.65 4.51
CA ALA A 519 -10.24 7.01 3.20
C ALA A 519 -10.01 5.48 3.28
N ARG A 520 -10.04 4.89 4.48
CA ARG A 520 -9.82 3.46 4.71
C ARG A 520 -10.88 2.90 5.65
N TYR A 521 -11.16 1.60 5.54
CA TYR A 521 -11.89 0.87 6.56
C TYR A 521 -11.00 0.64 7.79
N SER A 522 -11.51 0.93 8.96
CA SER A 522 -10.77 0.83 10.24
C SER A 522 -11.24 -0.32 11.14
N GLY A 523 -12.16 -1.15 10.68
CA GLY A 523 -12.57 -2.38 11.35
C GLY A 523 -11.59 -3.53 11.11
N THR A 524 -11.93 -4.73 11.60
CA THR A 524 -11.08 -5.92 11.46
C THR A 524 -11.30 -6.64 10.13
N GLN A 525 -10.30 -7.46 9.72
CA GLN A 525 -10.41 -8.33 8.54
C GLN A 525 -11.62 -9.27 8.64
N SER A 526 -11.82 -9.88 9.79
CA SER A 526 -12.96 -10.77 10.04
C SER A 526 -14.31 -10.04 9.87
N SER A 527 -14.45 -8.82 10.40
CA SER A 527 -15.68 -8.03 10.24
C SER A 527 -15.92 -7.59 8.79
N PHE A 528 -14.86 -7.21 8.07
CA PHE A 528 -14.92 -6.85 6.66
C PHE A 528 -15.37 -8.04 5.80
N ARG A 529 -14.70 -9.20 5.95
CA ARG A 529 -15.05 -10.44 5.24
C ARG A 529 -16.49 -10.88 5.54
N LYS A 530 -16.90 -10.84 6.81
CA LYS A 530 -18.28 -11.15 7.21
C LYS A 530 -19.28 -10.26 6.47
N ARG A 531 -19.02 -8.96 6.38
CA ARG A 531 -19.90 -8.01 5.67
C ARG A 531 -19.96 -8.29 4.18
N CYS A 532 -18.84 -8.56 3.54
CA CYS A 532 -18.80 -8.92 2.12
C CYS A 532 -19.54 -10.24 1.86
N ASN A 533 -19.34 -11.26 2.70
CA ASN A 533 -20.03 -12.54 2.58
C ASN A 533 -21.55 -12.43 2.78
N GLN A 534 -22.03 -11.49 3.62
CA GLN A 534 -23.46 -11.19 3.73
C GLN A 534 -24.06 -10.67 2.42
N VAL A 535 -23.32 -9.85 1.67
CA VAL A 535 -23.75 -9.36 0.34
C VAL A 535 -23.89 -10.55 -0.63
N VAL A 536 -22.91 -11.43 -0.66
CA VAL A 536 -22.96 -12.65 -1.50
C VAL A 536 -24.16 -13.53 -1.10
N ALA A 537 -24.31 -13.82 0.21
CA ALA A 537 -25.39 -14.68 0.72
C ALA A 537 -26.80 -14.11 0.47
N SER A 538 -26.94 -12.77 0.34
CA SER A 538 -28.20 -12.13 -0.04
C SER A 538 -28.49 -12.17 -1.54
N GLY A 539 -27.63 -12.77 -2.36
CA GLY A 539 -27.73 -12.72 -3.83
C GLY A 539 -27.43 -11.32 -4.39
N TYR A 540 -26.53 -10.58 -3.75
CA TYR A 540 -26.09 -9.23 -4.15
C TYR A 540 -27.24 -8.21 -4.20
N THR A 541 -28.22 -8.30 -3.31
CA THR A 541 -29.41 -7.39 -3.31
C THR A 541 -29.08 -5.91 -3.10
N GLU A 542 -27.87 -5.58 -2.67
CA GLU A 542 -27.37 -4.20 -2.54
C GLU A 542 -26.78 -3.65 -3.85
N LEU A 543 -26.74 -4.47 -4.89
CA LEU A 543 -26.35 -4.08 -6.25
C LEU A 543 -27.57 -4.05 -7.18
N ASN A 544 -27.58 -3.08 -8.10
CA ASN A 544 -28.46 -3.09 -9.26
C ASN A 544 -27.83 -4.01 -10.32
N LEU A 545 -28.36 -5.23 -10.42
CA LEU A 545 -27.96 -6.22 -11.42
C LEU A 545 -28.96 -6.24 -12.57
N MET A 546 -28.50 -6.18 -13.83
CA MET A 546 -29.35 -6.17 -15.04
C MET A 546 -28.76 -7.02 -16.17
#